data_b0b4972b7ecc0d55d2d0d84ead4a6c3a
#
_entry.id   b0b4972b7ecc0d55d2d0d84ead4a6c3a
#
_cell.length_a   1.000
_cell.length_b   1.000
_cell.length_c   1.000
_cell.angle_alpha   90.00
_cell.angle_beta   90.00
_cell.angle_gamma   90.00
#
_symmetry.space_group_name_H-M   'P 1'
#
loop_
_entity.id
_entity.type
_entity.pdbx_description
1 polymer ?
#
loop_
_entity_poly.entity_id
_entity_poly.type
_entity_poly.pdbx_seq_one_letter_code
_entity_poly.pdbx_strand_id
1 'polypeptide(L)'
;MTEDFLIRNCAPTLAGIKTANLFACPYKSKSEITEALCRFNRILSQKGLRVLPLRYSGKKALIYLYRPKRLSADLRHRQAEEILHPLGYDCTKCEQCLAQLSRKLRSQGDFPHEIGLFLGYPPGDVLGFMENRPCSCKCVGCWKVYTDEADARRKFEQYRKCTHIYCQQWAKGIDIERLTVAG
;
A
#
# COMPACT_ATOMS: atom_id res chain seq x y z
N MET A 1 -11.33 11.10 7.93
CA MET A 1 -9.90 10.80 7.76
C MET A 1 -9.12 12.10 7.78
N THR A 2 -8.10 12.23 8.64
CA THR A 2 -7.27 13.43 8.82
C THR A 2 -5.91 13.28 8.11
N GLU A 3 -5.19 14.40 7.92
CA GLU A 3 -3.83 14.38 7.35
C GLU A 3 -2.84 13.67 8.28
N ASP A 4 -2.90 13.92 9.58
CA ASP A 4 -2.08 13.20 10.58
C ASP A 4 -2.23 11.69 10.44
N PHE A 5 -3.48 11.21 10.28
CA PHE A 5 -3.75 9.79 10.11
C PHE A 5 -3.12 9.24 8.82
N LEU A 6 -3.18 10.00 7.72
CA LEU A 6 -2.58 9.60 6.46
C LEU A 6 -1.04 9.59 6.54
N ILE A 7 -0.44 10.60 7.16
CA ILE A 7 1.01 10.70 7.34
C ILE A 7 1.53 9.53 8.16
N ARG A 8 0.93 9.24 9.32
CA ARG A 8 1.34 8.13 10.20
C ARG A 8 1.31 6.77 9.49
N ASN A 9 0.35 6.56 8.60
CA ASN A 9 0.17 5.28 7.92
C ASN A 9 0.89 5.20 6.57
N CYS A 10 1.22 6.34 5.93
CA CYS A 10 1.63 6.35 4.52
C CYS A 10 2.91 7.14 4.23
N ALA A 11 3.64 7.63 5.24
CA ALA A 11 4.84 8.43 5.03
C ALA A 11 5.83 7.83 4.01
N PRO A 12 6.15 6.52 4.01
CA PRO A 12 7.05 5.96 3.01
C PRO A 12 6.53 6.07 1.56
N THR A 13 5.22 5.96 1.35
CA THR A 13 4.61 6.16 0.03
C THR A 13 4.56 7.64 -0.34
N LEU A 14 4.26 8.54 0.61
CA LEU A 14 4.31 9.99 0.39
C LEU A 14 5.73 10.44 0.03
N ALA A 15 6.75 9.86 0.67
CA ALA A 15 8.17 10.13 0.40
C ALA A 15 8.70 9.51 -0.91
N GLY A 16 7.92 8.69 -1.61
CA GLY A 16 8.36 8.03 -2.84
C GLY A 16 9.28 6.83 -2.63
N ILE A 17 9.51 6.36 -1.42
CA ILE A 17 10.38 5.21 -1.14
C ILE A 17 9.63 3.87 -1.07
N LYS A 18 8.29 3.90 -1.10
CA LYS A 18 7.44 2.72 -1.12
C LYS A 18 6.35 2.87 -2.19
N THR A 19 5.94 1.77 -2.80
CA THR A 19 4.92 1.76 -3.86
C THR A 19 3.54 2.10 -3.33
N ALA A 20 3.13 1.47 -2.23
CA ALA A 20 1.81 1.70 -1.65
C ALA A 20 1.75 1.38 -0.15
N ASN A 21 0.75 1.93 0.50
CA ASN A 21 0.35 1.58 1.86
C ASN A 21 -1.14 1.20 1.91
N LEU A 22 -1.45 0.25 2.77
CA LEU A 22 -2.79 -0.23 3.05
C LEU A 22 -3.06 -0.09 4.54
N PHE A 23 -4.19 0.51 4.90
CA PHE A 23 -4.55 0.72 6.31
C PHE A 23 -6.06 0.76 6.50
N ALA A 24 -6.51 0.39 7.71
CA ALA A 24 -7.91 0.47 8.09
C ALA A 24 -8.21 1.85 8.69
N CYS A 25 -9.13 2.59 8.07
CA CYS A 25 -9.57 3.89 8.53
C CYS A 25 -10.98 3.80 9.13
N PRO A 26 -11.20 4.17 10.40
CA PRO A 26 -12.55 4.29 10.94
C PRO A 26 -13.27 5.48 10.29
N TYR A 27 -14.58 5.36 10.10
CA TYR A 27 -15.43 6.43 9.58
C TYR A 27 -16.80 6.45 10.28
N LYS A 28 -17.42 7.64 10.37
CA LYS A 28 -18.76 7.81 10.94
C LYS A 28 -19.84 7.58 9.89
N SER A 29 -19.62 8.07 8.66
CA SER A 29 -20.52 7.89 7.52
C SER A 29 -19.74 7.67 6.22
N LYS A 30 -20.40 7.03 5.23
CA LYS A 30 -19.79 6.85 3.89
C LYS A 30 -19.54 8.18 3.19
N SER A 31 -20.38 9.20 3.43
CA SER A 31 -20.19 10.55 2.88
C SER A 31 -18.87 11.13 3.40
N GLU A 32 -18.67 11.13 4.74
CA GLU A 32 -17.45 11.65 5.37
C GLU A 32 -16.15 11.06 4.78
N ILE A 33 -16.10 9.73 4.63
CA ILE A 33 -14.89 9.10 4.10
C ILE A 33 -14.72 9.39 2.61
N THR A 34 -15.80 9.45 1.84
CA THR A 34 -15.77 9.77 0.41
C THR A 34 -15.29 11.20 0.18
N GLU A 35 -15.80 12.17 0.92
CA GLU A 35 -15.37 13.57 0.87
C GLU A 35 -13.89 13.72 1.21
N ALA A 36 -13.43 13.02 2.26
CA ALA A 36 -12.02 13.00 2.63
C ALA A 36 -11.14 12.43 1.52
N LEU A 37 -11.55 11.32 0.90
CA LEU A 37 -10.82 10.71 -0.22
C LEU A 37 -10.77 11.63 -1.45
N CYS A 38 -11.88 12.31 -1.78
CA CYS A 38 -11.93 13.29 -2.86
C CYS A 38 -10.97 14.46 -2.60
N ARG A 39 -10.98 15.00 -1.37
CA ARG A 39 -10.06 16.08 -0.97
C ARG A 39 -8.61 15.65 -1.11
N PHE A 40 -8.23 14.50 -0.58
CA PHE A 40 -6.86 14.01 -0.67
C PHE A 40 -6.44 13.71 -2.12
N ASN A 41 -7.32 13.17 -2.95
CA ASN A 41 -7.00 12.93 -4.35
C ASN A 41 -6.75 14.25 -5.12
N ARG A 42 -7.41 15.36 -4.79
CA ARG A 42 -7.13 16.67 -5.43
C ARG A 42 -5.67 17.10 -5.20
N ILE A 43 -5.16 16.91 -3.99
CA ILE A 43 -3.79 17.29 -3.62
C ILE A 43 -2.79 16.26 -4.16
N LEU A 44 -3.01 15.00 -3.84
CA LEU A 44 -2.04 13.92 -4.08
C LEU A 44 -1.91 13.54 -5.55
N SER A 45 -2.96 13.71 -6.35
CA SER A 45 -2.90 13.38 -7.78
C SER A 45 -1.91 14.26 -8.55
N GLN A 46 -1.74 15.51 -8.16
CA GLN A 46 -0.75 16.41 -8.74
C GLN A 46 0.69 15.97 -8.43
N LYS A 47 0.88 15.20 -7.37
CA LYS A 47 2.15 14.61 -6.97
C LYS A 47 2.34 13.17 -7.49
N GLY A 48 1.42 12.67 -8.32
CA GLY A 48 1.49 11.33 -8.89
C GLY A 48 1.04 10.20 -7.95
N LEU A 49 0.22 10.51 -6.93
CA LEU A 49 -0.36 9.51 -6.04
C LEU A 49 -1.88 9.43 -6.22
N ARG A 50 -2.43 8.30 -5.78
CA ARG A 50 -3.87 8.05 -5.69
C ARG A 50 -4.22 7.42 -4.35
N VAL A 51 -5.39 7.77 -3.82
CA VAL A 51 -5.97 7.13 -2.64
C VAL A 51 -7.37 6.65 -2.95
N LEU A 52 -7.68 5.39 -2.59
CA LEU A 52 -8.99 4.79 -2.86
C LEU A 52 -9.36 3.77 -1.77
N PRO A 53 -10.66 3.52 -1.57
CA PRO A 53 -11.14 2.49 -0.69
C PRO A 53 -11.22 1.15 -1.46
N LEU A 54 -10.58 0.11 -0.93
CA LEU A 54 -10.68 -1.24 -1.50
C LEU A 54 -11.88 -2.01 -0.95
N ARG A 55 -12.18 -1.83 0.35
CA ARG A 55 -13.28 -2.52 1.03
C ARG A 55 -13.86 -1.66 2.15
N TYR A 56 -15.15 -1.78 2.36
CA TYR A 56 -15.85 -1.29 3.56
C TYR A 56 -16.30 -2.48 4.40
N SER A 57 -16.03 -2.45 5.71
CA SER A 57 -16.41 -3.51 6.65
C SER A 57 -16.79 -2.89 8.00
N GLY A 58 -18.05 -3.01 8.40
CA GLY A 58 -18.57 -2.35 9.59
C GLY A 58 -18.35 -0.84 9.53
N LYS A 59 -17.69 -0.28 10.54
CA LYS A 59 -17.34 1.15 10.63
C LYS A 59 -15.88 1.45 10.21
N LYS A 60 -15.27 0.58 9.41
CA LYS A 60 -13.89 0.74 8.92
C LYS A 60 -13.85 0.59 7.40
N ALA A 61 -13.10 1.47 6.74
CA ALA A 61 -12.74 1.36 5.33
C ALA A 61 -11.28 0.92 5.21
N LEU A 62 -11.02 -0.06 4.35
CA LEU A 62 -9.67 -0.45 3.98
C LEU A 62 -9.20 0.49 2.87
N ILE A 63 -8.30 1.39 3.21
CA ILE A 63 -7.81 2.47 2.34
C ILE A 63 -6.45 2.08 1.76
N TYR A 64 -6.29 2.35 0.48
CA TYR A 64 -5.07 2.09 -0.28
C TYR A 64 -4.57 3.40 -0.88
N LEU A 65 -3.36 3.82 -0.45
CA LEU A 65 -2.61 4.93 -1.02
C LEU A 65 -1.47 4.36 -1.85
N TYR A 66 -1.32 4.79 -3.10
CA TYR A 66 -0.32 4.22 -4.00
C TYR A 66 0.19 5.23 -5.04
N ARG A 67 1.32 4.88 -5.65
CA ARG A 67 1.92 5.55 -6.80
C ARG A 67 1.65 4.74 -8.07
N PRO A 68 0.72 5.18 -8.96
CA PRO A 68 0.31 4.42 -10.15
C PRO A 68 1.46 3.97 -11.05
N LYS A 69 2.40 4.88 -11.37
CA LYS A 69 3.57 4.55 -12.20
C LYS A 69 4.43 3.45 -11.58
N ARG A 70 4.66 3.55 -10.26
CA ARG A 70 5.48 2.59 -9.53
C ARG A 70 4.78 1.24 -9.40
N LEU A 71 3.50 1.26 -9.06
CA LEU A 71 2.69 0.03 -9.02
C LEU A 71 2.67 -0.67 -10.37
N SER A 72 2.48 0.07 -11.47
CA SER A 72 2.52 -0.52 -12.82
C SER A 72 3.85 -1.17 -13.14
N ALA A 73 4.98 -0.56 -12.73
CA ALA A 73 6.30 -1.17 -12.89
C ALA A 73 6.48 -2.43 -12.04
N ASP A 74 6.05 -2.38 -10.77
CA ASP A 74 6.16 -3.53 -9.85
C ASP A 74 5.33 -4.73 -10.33
N LEU A 75 4.09 -4.50 -10.81
CA LEU A 75 3.22 -5.57 -11.29
C LEU A 75 3.69 -6.19 -12.61
N ARG A 76 4.42 -5.42 -13.45
CA ARG A 76 5.03 -5.90 -14.69
C ARG A 76 6.42 -6.53 -14.47
N HIS A 77 6.91 -6.54 -13.26
CA HIS A 77 8.14 -7.27 -12.97
C HIS A 77 7.91 -8.77 -13.20
N ARG A 78 8.81 -9.42 -13.94
CA ARG A 78 8.65 -10.82 -14.36
C ARG A 78 8.18 -11.76 -13.25
N GLN A 79 8.83 -11.70 -12.08
CA GLN A 79 8.45 -12.56 -10.96
C GLN A 79 7.06 -12.22 -10.38
N ALA A 80 6.62 -10.97 -10.44
CA ALA A 80 5.28 -10.59 -10.02
C ALA A 80 4.22 -11.09 -11.03
N GLU A 81 4.50 -10.99 -12.33
CA GLU A 81 3.63 -11.54 -13.38
C GLU A 81 3.49 -13.06 -13.26
N GLU A 82 4.59 -13.79 -13.01
CA GLU A 82 4.58 -15.24 -12.79
C GLU A 82 3.66 -15.67 -11.64
N ILE A 83 3.54 -14.83 -10.60
CA ILE A 83 2.63 -15.06 -9.45
C ILE A 83 1.19 -14.65 -9.78
N LEU A 84 1.00 -13.53 -10.46
CA LEU A 84 -0.31 -12.92 -10.66
C LEU A 84 -1.09 -13.52 -11.82
N HIS A 85 -0.40 -13.94 -12.89
CA HIS A 85 -1.04 -14.49 -14.08
C HIS A 85 -1.89 -15.75 -13.79
N PRO A 86 -1.42 -16.76 -13.01
CA PRO A 86 -2.24 -17.91 -12.63
C PRO A 86 -3.48 -17.54 -11.80
N LEU A 87 -3.45 -16.39 -11.12
CA LEU A 87 -4.56 -15.84 -10.33
C LEU A 87 -5.54 -15.02 -11.17
N GLY A 88 -5.30 -14.95 -12.50
CA GLY A 88 -6.15 -14.29 -13.48
C GLY A 88 -5.94 -12.78 -13.60
N TYR A 89 -4.82 -12.22 -13.13
CA TYR A 89 -4.50 -10.81 -13.31
C TYR A 89 -3.85 -10.55 -14.67
N ASP A 90 -4.31 -9.47 -15.34
CA ASP A 90 -3.64 -8.90 -16.53
C ASP A 90 -2.76 -7.73 -16.10
N CYS A 91 -1.48 -8.00 -15.84
CA CYS A 91 -0.52 -7.02 -15.33
C CYS A 91 -0.24 -5.86 -16.29
N THR A 92 -0.66 -5.95 -17.56
CA THR A 92 -0.57 -4.84 -18.51
C THR A 92 -1.55 -3.72 -18.18
N LYS A 93 -2.62 -4.01 -17.42
CA LYS A 93 -3.72 -3.11 -17.07
C LYS A 93 -3.84 -2.92 -15.57
N CYS A 94 -2.95 -2.10 -15.02
CA CYS A 94 -2.84 -1.86 -13.57
C CYS A 94 -4.19 -1.53 -12.89
N GLU A 95 -5.05 -0.73 -13.53
CA GLU A 95 -6.36 -0.35 -12.99
C GLU A 95 -7.33 -1.55 -12.93
N GLN A 96 -7.26 -2.46 -13.91
CA GLN A 96 -8.05 -3.69 -13.89
C GLN A 96 -7.55 -4.64 -12.80
N CYS A 97 -6.23 -4.72 -12.58
CA CYS A 97 -5.66 -5.48 -11.46
C CYS A 97 -6.18 -4.95 -10.11
N LEU A 98 -6.21 -3.62 -9.91
CA LEU A 98 -6.75 -3.02 -8.69
C LEU A 98 -8.25 -3.29 -8.52
N ALA A 99 -9.03 -3.22 -9.60
CA ALA A 99 -10.45 -3.53 -9.57
C ALA A 99 -10.70 -5.02 -9.22
N GLN A 100 -9.89 -5.92 -9.74
CA GLN A 100 -9.93 -7.36 -9.44
C GLN A 100 -9.54 -7.63 -7.97
N LEU A 101 -8.45 -7.03 -7.47
CA LEU A 101 -8.05 -7.13 -6.08
C LEU A 101 -9.16 -6.63 -5.15
N SER A 102 -9.77 -5.48 -5.48
CA SER A 102 -10.88 -4.92 -4.71
C SER A 102 -12.11 -5.84 -4.69
N ARG A 103 -12.41 -6.54 -5.80
CA ARG A 103 -13.47 -7.56 -5.83
C ARG A 103 -13.15 -8.75 -4.93
N LYS A 104 -11.93 -9.28 -5.00
CA LYS A 104 -11.47 -10.38 -4.12
C LYS A 104 -11.55 -10.00 -2.65
N LEU A 105 -11.12 -8.79 -2.28
CA LEU A 105 -11.19 -8.30 -0.90
C LEU A 105 -12.63 -8.15 -0.37
N ARG A 106 -13.63 -7.99 -1.25
CA ARG A 106 -15.05 -7.87 -0.90
C ARG A 106 -15.78 -9.20 -0.89
N SER A 107 -15.25 -10.24 -1.51
CA SER A 107 -15.82 -11.58 -1.47
C SER A 107 -15.66 -12.20 -0.07
N GLN A 108 -16.46 -13.23 0.23
CA GLN A 108 -16.39 -13.96 1.50
C GLN A 108 -15.27 -15.03 1.55
N GLY A 109 -14.40 -15.05 0.54
CA GLY A 109 -13.27 -15.97 0.47
C GLY A 109 -12.07 -15.57 1.34
N ASP A 110 -11.00 -16.33 1.22
CA ASP A 110 -9.74 -16.06 1.90
C ASP A 110 -9.18 -14.68 1.52
N PHE A 111 -8.45 -14.07 2.45
CA PHE A 111 -7.78 -12.79 2.19
C PHE A 111 -6.74 -12.96 1.07
N PRO A 112 -6.78 -12.12 0.00
CA PRO A 112 -5.87 -12.26 -1.13
C PRO A 112 -4.43 -11.90 -0.72
N HIS A 113 -3.59 -12.93 -0.52
CA HIS A 113 -2.22 -12.76 -0.05
C HIS A 113 -1.30 -12.12 -1.10
N GLU A 114 -1.66 -12.23 -2.37
CA GLU A 114 -1.00 -11.52 -3.48
C GLU A 114 -1.03 -9.99 -3.35
N ILE A 115 -1.84 -9.45 -2.43
CA ILE A 115 -1.85 -8.01 -2.11
C ILE A 115 -0.46 -7.48 -1.72
N GLY A 116 0.44 -8.33 -1.25
CA GLY A 116 1.83 -7.97 -0.98
C GLY A 116 2.54 -7.38 -2.20
N LEU A 117 2.27 -7.89 -3.40
CA LEU A 117 2.81 -7.34 -4.66
C LEU A 117 2.29 -5.92 -4.93
N PHE A 118 1.01 -5.68 -4.64
CA PHE A 118 0.40 -4.35 -4.74
C PHE A 118 0.94 -3.36 -3.70
N LEU A 119 1.55 -3.86 -2.63
CA LEU A 119 2.22 -3.04 -1.60
C LEU A 119 3.70 -2.80 -1.89
N GLY A 120 4.23 -3.37 -3.00
CA GLY A 120 5.63 -3.30 -3.39
C GLY A 120 6.54 -4.17 -2.51
N TYR A 121 6.01 -5.28 -1.98
CA TYR A 121 6.85 -6.27 -1.29
C TYR A 121 7.60 -7.13 -2.30
N PRO A 122 8.80 -7.65 -1.95
CA PRO A 122 9.56 -8.53 -2.84
C PRO A 122 8.73 -9.73 -3.28
N PRO A 123 8.66 -10.04 -4.60
CA PRO A 123 7.86 -11.16 -5.09
C PRO A 123 8.18 -12.50 -4.44
N GLY A 124 9.47 -12.76 -4.18
CA GLY A 124 9.89 -13.99 -3.48
C GLY A 124 9.36 -14.09 -2.05
N ASP A 125 9.21 -12.96 -1.33
CA ASP A 125 8.63 -12.96 0.00
C ASP A 125 7.11 -13.17 -0.05
N VAL A 126 6.44 -12.61 -1.05
CA VAL A 126 4.99 -12.82 -1.25
C VAL A 126 4.72 -14.27 -1.62
N LEU A 127 5.49 -14.85 -2.53
CA LEU A 127 5.38 -16.27 -2.90
C LEU A 127 5.64 -17.17 -1.70
N GLY A 128 6.72 -16.92 -0.95
CA GLY A 128 7.05 -17.67 0.25
C GLY A 128 5.92 -17.63 1.29
N PHE A 129 5.23 -16.49 1.43
CA PHE A 129 4.08 -16.38 2.31
C PHE A 129 2.86 -17.17 1.80
N MET A 130 2.61 -17.16 0.50
CA MET A 130 1.48 -17.88 -0.12
C MET A 130 1.66 -19.40 -0.04
N GLU A 131 2.88 -19.90 -0.20
CA GLU A 131 3.21 -21.33 -0.18
C GLU A 131 3.36 -21.89 1.24
N ASN A 132 4.12 -21.20 2.10
CA ASN A 132 4.54 -21.71 3.40
C ASN A 132 3.69 -21.16 4.56
N ARG A 133 2.79 -20.20 4.30
CA ARG A 133 2.04 -19.47 5.32
C ARG A 133 2.97 -18.93 6.44
N PRO A 134 2.54 -18.79 7.71
CA PRO A 134 3.38 -18.16 8.72
C PRO A 134 4.61 -18.94 9.19
N CYS A 135 4.77 -20.18 8.78
CA CYS A 135 5.91 -21.02 9.17
C CYS A 135 7.14 -20.71 8.29
N SER A 136 8.35 -20.76 8.87
CA SER A 136 9.64 -20.64 8.18
C SER A 136 10.06 -19.23 7.70
N CYS A 137 9.39 -18.14 8.10
CA CYS A 137 9.89 -16.82 7.78
C CYS A 137 11.17 -16.50 8.57
N LYS A 138 12.15 -15.86 7.91
CA LYS A 138 13.43 -15.47 8.52
C LYS A 138 13.26 -14.35 9.53
N CYS A 139 12.42 -13.38 9.24
CA CYS A 139 12.04 -12.32 10.17
C CYS A 139 10.69 -11.70 9.81
N VAL A 140 10.15 -10.90 10.74
CA VAL A 140 8.86 -10.19 10.60
C VAL A 140 9.08 -8.70 10.83
N GLY A 141 8.55 -7.88 9.93
CA GLY A 141 8.51 -6.43 10.03
C GLY A 141 7.29 -5.87 9.33
N CYS A 142 7.47 -5.01 8.33
CA CYS A 142 6.37 -4.54 7.48
C CYS A 142 5.70 -5.68 6.68
N TRP A 143 6.44 -6.76 6.48
CA TRP A 143 5.95 -8.04 5.93
C TRP A 143 6.75 -9.21 6.54
N LYS A 144 6.36 -10.45 6.24
CA LYS A 144 7.12 -11.66 6.59
C LYS A 144 8.17 -11.93 5.51
N VAL A 145 9.42 -12.05 5.89
CA VAL A 145 10.58 -12.17 5.01
C VAL A 145 10.96 -13.64 4.86
N TYR A 146 11.09 -14.09 3.62
CA TYR A 146 11.52 -15.45 3.26
C TYR A 146 12.81 -15.46 2.47
N THR A 147 13.16 -14.37 1.79
CA THR A 147 14.29 -14.25 0.87
C THR A 147 15.49 -13.53 1.49
N ASP A 148 15.64 -12.23 1.30
CA ASP A 148 16.76 -11.43 1.76
C ASP A 148 16.41 -10.67 3.05
N GLU A 149 16.82 -11.23 4.18
CA GLU A 149 16.59 -10.63 5.50
C GLU A 149 17.36 -9.31 5.67
N ALA A 150 18.59 -9.22 5.16
CA ALA A 150 19.41 -8.03 5.34
C ALA A 150 18.81 -6.83 4.60
N ASP A 151 18.36 -7.01 3.35
CA ASP A 151 17.68 -5.97 2.57
C ASP A 151 16.35 -5.58 3.21
N ALA A 152 15.56 -6.56 3.65
CA ALA A 152 14.28 -6.31 4.30
C ALA A 152 14.45 -5.47 5.58
N ARG A 153 15.41 -5.80 6.44
CA ARG A 153 15.70 -5.04 7.67
C ARG A 153 16.11 -3.60 7.37
N ARG A 154 16.95 -3.36 6.34
CA ARG A 154 17.29 -2.00 5.88
C ARG A 154 16.04 -1.22 5.45
N LYS A 155 15.15 -1.83 4.67
CA LYS A 155 13.88 -1.21 4.23
C LYS A 155 12.95 -0.90 5.41
N PHE A 156 12.81 -1.82 6.38
CA PHE A 156 11.99 -1.59 7.57
C PHE A 156 12.50 -0.40 8.36
N GLU A 157 13.81 -0.30 8.56
CA GLU A 157 14.41 0.83 9.26
C GLU A 157 14.24 2.14 8.49
N GLN A 158 14.42 2.13 7.17
CA GLN A 158 14.20 3.28 6.31
C GLN A 158 12.75 3.76 6.39
N TYR A 159 11.77 2.86 6.35
CA TYR A 159 10.34 3.21 6.47
C TYR A 159 10.01 3.78 7.85
N ARG A 160 10.56 3.20 8.91
CA ARG A 160 10.37 3.69 10.28
C ARG A 160 10.96 5.08 10.46
N LYS A 161 12.20 5.30 10.02
CA LYS A 161 12.85 6.64 10.06
C LYS A 161 12.06 7.66 9.26
N CYS A 162 11.63 7.29 8.05
CA CYS A 162 10.79 8.15 7.21
C CYS A 162 9.51 8.57 7.93
N THR A 163 8.77 7.61 8.50
CA THR A 163 7.54 7.91 9.23
C THR A 163 7.80 8.84 10.42
N HIS A 164 8.86 8.60 11.18
CA HIS A 164 9.23 9.45 12.30
C HIS A 164 9.51 10.90 11.86
N ILE A 165 10.32 11.08 10.80
CA ILE A 165 10.63 12.41 10.25
C ILE A 165 9.37 13.12 9.77
N TYR A 166 8.48 12.42 9.04
CA TYR A 166 7.23 12.99 8.52
C TYR A 166 6.30 13.44 9.65
N CYS A 167 6.17 12.64 10.71
CA CYS A 167 5.40 13.02 11.89
C CYS A 167 5.98 14.25 12.59
N GLN A 168 7.32 14.35 12.69
CA GLN A 168 7.97 15.53 13.25
C GLN A 168 7.75 16.79 12.39
N GLN A 169 7.85 16.67 11.08
CA GLN A 169 7.62 17.82 10.18
C GLN A 169 6.15 18.26 10.20
N TRP A 170 5.23 17.31 10.24
CA TRP A 170 3.80 17.60 10.44
C TRP A 170 3.55 18.35 11.77
N ALA A 171 4.17 17.90 12.85
CA ALA A 171 4.04 18.58 14.16
C ALA A 171 4.59 20.02 14.16
N LYS A 172 5.49 20.35 13.22
CA LYS A 172 5.98 21.72 12.98
C LYS A 172 5.09 22.55 12.03
N GLY A 173 3.93 22.00 11.62
CA GLY A 173 2.96 22.70 10.77
C GLY A 173 3.19 22.57 9.27
N ILE A 174 4.07 21.66 8.81
CA ILE A 174 4.25 21.41 7.38
C ILE A 174 3.11 20.50 6.90
N ASP A 175 2.32 20.98 5.95
CA ASP A 175 1.16 20.28 5.41
C ASP A 175 1.54 19.06 4.55
N ILE A 176 0.54 18.20 4.27
CA ILE A 176 0.73 16.96 3.52
C ILE A 176 1.19 17.23 2.07
N GLU A 177 0.78 18.32 1.46
CA GLU A 177 1.16 18.67 0.09
C GLU A 177 2.66 18.92 -0.02
N ARG A 178 3.23 19.67 0.92
CA ARG A 178 4.67 19.95 1.02
C ARG A 178 5.48 18.71 1.40
N LEU A 179 4.91 17.84 2.25
CA LEU A 179 5.54 16.57 2.65
C LEU A 179 5.51 15.52 1.52
N THR A 180 4.63 15.69 0.51
CA THR A 180 4.52 14.70 -0.55
C THR A 180 5.51 14.98 -1.68
N VAL A 181 6.41 14.05 -1.90
CA VAL A 181 7.37 14.08 -3.01
C VAL A 181 6.65 13.75 -4.31
N ALA A 182 6.84 14.58 -5.34
CA ALA A 182 6.32 14.31 -6.69
C ALA A 182 7.05 13.10 -7.34
N GLY A 183 6.33 12.33 -8.19
CA GLY A 183 6.87 11.13 -8.84
C GLY A 183 6.30 10.90 -10.23
#